data_6671bd36add724610f5e20f024f6786e
#
_entry.id   6671bd36add724610f5e20f024f6786e
#
_cell.length_a   1.000
_cell.length_b   1.000
_cell.length_c   1.000
_cell.angle_alpha   90.00
_cell.angle_beta   90.00
_cell.angle_gamma   90.00
#
_symmetry.space_group_name_H-M   'P 1'
#
loop_
_entity.id
_entity.type
_entity.pdbx_description
1 polymer ?
#
loop_
_entity_poly.entity_id
_entity_poly.type
_entity_poly.pdbx_seq_one_letter_code
_entity_poly.pdbx_strand_id
1 'polypeptide(L)'
;MSGSMTIGFIGNPNCGKTTLFNAYTGANLKVANWPGVTVEKVEGAIKDHDLNIRLVDLPGTYSLTSYTMEETVSRQFILSSEVDVIINVADASALERSLYLTLQLLELGKPVVLALNMMDIVEKRGMEIDMHRLPEMLGIPVIPVSARKRRGLDALLHAAAHHKDGSNNDFLLHNLSLIHISEPTRLGMI
;
A
#
# COMPACT_ATOMS: atom_id res chain seq x y z
N MET A 1 -23.35 3.48 15.74
CA MET A 1 -22.01 3.29 16.34
C MET A 1 -21.00 3.76 15.29
N SER A 2 -20.22 4.78 15.58
CA SER A 2 -19.15 5.21 14.69
C SER A 2 -18.06 4.13 14.69
N GLY A 3 -17.81 3.51 13.55
CA GLY A 3 -16.72 2.58 13.39
C GLY A 3 -15.37 3.28 13.45
N SER A 4 -14.32 2.58 13.85
CA SER A 4 -12.94 3.07 13.74
C SER A 4 -12.10 2.10 12.92
N MET A 5 -11.18 2.62 12.12
CA MET A 5 -10.28 1.83 11.31
C MET A 5 -8.89 2.47 11.29
N THR A 6 -7.86 1.63 11.31
CA THR A 6 -6.47 2.08 11.16
C THR A 6 -5.89 1.55 9.86
N ILE A 7 -5.37 2.44 9.03
CA ILE A 7 -4.73 2.13 7.75
C ILE A 7 -3.25 2.48 7.84
N GLY A 8 -2.38 1.52 7.54
CA GLY A 8 -0.95 1.74 7.39
C GLY A 8 -0.59 2.00 5.92
N PHE A 9 0.19 3.05 5.67
CA PHE A 9 0.77 3.34 4.34
C PHE A 9 2.20 2.84 4.29
N ILE A 10 2.53 2.03 3.32
CA ILE A 10 3.88 1.54 3.08
C ILE A 10 4.22 1.56 1.59
N GLY A 11 5.47 1.71 1.25
CA GLY A 11 5.94 1.69 -0.13
C GLY A 11 7.44 1.88 -0.22
N ASN A 12 7.99 1.66 -1.40
CA ASN A 12 9.39 1.92 -1.67
C ASN A 12 9.70 3.42 -1.51
N PRO A 13 10.93 3.79 -1.16
CA PRO A 13 11.35 5.19 -1.22
C PRO A 13 11.06 5.80 -2.59
N ASN A 14 10.59 7.04 -2.61
CA ASN A 14 10.26 7.81 -3.83
C ASN A 14 9.11 7.25 -4.69
N CYS A 15 8.25 6.40 -4.15
CA CYS A 15 7.02 5.95 -4.85
C CYS A 15 5.86 6.95 -4.77
N GLY A 16 6.04 8.09 -4.10
CA GLY A 16 5.00 9.10 -3.89
C GLY A 16 4.09 8.82 -2.68
N LYS A 17 4.53 7.96 -1.76
CA LYS A 17 3.78 7.60 -0.54
C LYS A 17 3.44 8.82 0.32
N THR A 18 4.41 9.68 0.60
CA THR A 18 4.21 10.90 1.40
C THR A 18 3.23 11.87 0.72
N THR A 19 3.33 12.04 -0.59
CA THR A 19 2.40 12.88 -1.34
C THR A 19 0.97 12.33 -1.26
N LEU A 20 0.81 11.03 -1.39
CA LEU A 20 -0.49 10.36 -1.27
C LEU A 20 -1.06 10.49 0.15
N PHE A 21 -0.24 10.24 1.16
CA PHE A 21 -0.61 10.38 2.57
C PHE A 21 -1.07 11.81 2.90
N ASN A 22 -0.30 12.81 2.48
CA ASN A 22 -0.64 14.22 2.68
C ASN A 22 -1.89 14.65 1.90
N ALA A 23 -2.18 14.01 0.77
CA ALA A 23 -3.40 14.28 0.02
C ALA A 23 -4.67 13.93 0.82
N TYR A 24 -4.59 12.95 1.72
CA TYR A 24 -5.69 12.59 2.63
C TYR A 24 -5.71 13.44 3.90
N THR A 25 -4.57 13.64 4.53
CA THR A 25 -4.47 14.18 5.89
C THR A 25 -4.38 15.71 5.93
N GLY A 26 -3.91 16.32 4.85
CA GLY A 26 -3.67 17.78 4.83
C GLY A 26 -2.66 18.20 5.90
N ALA A 27 -3.01 19.23 6.66
CA ALA A 27 -2.14 19.80 7.72
C ALA A 27 -2.32 19.13 9.11
N ASN A 28 -3.28 18.21 9.24
CA ASN A 28 -3.62 17.59 10.52
C ASN A 28 -2.76 16.34 10.77
N LEU A 29 -1.48 16.58 11.03
CA LEU A 29 -0.51 15.51 11.28
C LEU A 29 -0.03 15.53 12.72
N LYS A 30 0.17 14.36 13.30
CA LYS A 30 0.91 14.15 14.54
C LYS A 30 2.24 13.48 14.20
N VAL A 31 3.32 14.09 14.65
CA VAL A 31 4.67 13.56 14.45
C VAL A 31 5.24 13.17 15.80
N ALA A 32 5.74 11.95 15.91
CA ALA A 32 6.37 11.40 17.10
C ALA A 32 7.46 10.41 16.66
N ASN A 33 8.16 9.81 17.59
CA ASN A 33 9.02 8.68 17.29
C ASN A 33 8.30 7.37 17.58
N TRP A 34 8.67 6.31 16.86
CA TRP A 34 8.26 4.96 17.21
C TRP A 34 8.82 4.60 18.60
N PRO A 35 8.08 3.87 19.45
CA PRO A 35 8.54 3.54 20.79
C PRO A 35 9.91 2.88 20.80
N GLY A 36 10.83 3.42 21.59
CA GLY A 36 12.16 2.86 21.81
C GLY A 36 13.18 3.06 20.68
N VAL A 37 12.84 3.81 19.64
CA VAL A 37 13.72 4.07 18.49
C VAL A 37 13.67 5.52 18.03
N THR A 38 14.63 5.93 17.20
CA THR A 38 14.72 7.30 16.66
C THR A 38 13.99 7.47 15.31
N VAL A 39 13.27 6.44 14.86
CA VAL A 39 12.50 6.47 13.61
C VAL A 39 11.23 7.29 13.81
N GLU A 40 10.98 8.22 12.90
CA GLU A 40 9.82 9.10 12.94
C GLU A 40 8.53 8.34 12.59
N LYS A 41 7.48 8.63 13.35
CA LYS A 41 6.12 8.13 13.15
C LYS A 41 5.21 9.30 12.81
N VAL A 42 4.58 9.26 11.66
CA VAL A 42 3.61 10.26 11.22
C VAL A 42 2.22 9.65 11.19
N GLU A 43 1.29 10.29 11.87
CA GLU A 43 -0.10 9.88 11.93
C GLU A 43 -1.03 11.00 11.48
N GLY A 44 -2.12 10.64 10.84
CA GLY A 44 -3.20 11.55 10.51
C GLY A 44 -4.55 10.93 10.86
N ALA A 45 -5.56 11.75 10.95
CA ALA A 45 -6.93 11.31 11.15
C ALA A 45 -7.83 11.95 10.11
N ILE A 46 -8.68 11.14 9.51
CA ILE A 46 -9.71 11.60 8.59
C ILE A 46 -11.05 11.00 9.00
N LYS A 47 -12.11 11.63 8.56
CA LYS A 47 -13.47 11.13 8.76
C LYS A 47 -14.11 10.90 7.39
N ASP A 48 -14.57 9.68 7.17
CA ASP A 48 -15.31 9.32 5.97
C ASP A 48 -16.69 8.78 6.39
N HIS A 49 -17.74 9.56 6.10
CA HIS A 49 -19.09 9.31 6.58
C HIS A 49 -19.12 9.11 8.11
N ASP A 50 -19.49 7.93 8.57
CA ASP A 50 -19.55 7.56 9.99
C ASP A 50 -18.30 6.81 10.48
N LEU A 51 -17.27 6.68 9.63
CA LEU A 51 -16.04 5.98 9.91
C LEU A 51 -14.92 6.96 10.29
N ASN A 52 -14.33 6.77 11.47
CA ASN A 52 -13.13 7.48 11.89
C ASN A 52 -11.91 6.67 11.43
N ILE A 53 -11.10 7.24 10.57
CA ILE A 53 -9.95 6.56 9.98
C ILE A 53 -8.67 7.19 10.51
N ARG A 54 -7.86 6.38 11.18
CA ARG A 54 -6.48 6.72 11.56
C ARG A 54 -5.55 6.26 10.45
N LEU A 55 -4.75 7.16 9.93
CA LEU A 55 -3.74 6.89 8.93
C LEU A 55 -2.36 6.93 9.58
N VAL A 56 -1.54 5.93 9.31
CA VAL A 56 -0.17 5.82 9.82
C VAL A 56 0.78 5.69 8.65
N ASP A 57 1.72 6.64 8.53
CA ASP A 57 2.76 6.59 7.52
C ASP A 57 3.94 5.76 8.03
N LEU A 58 4.19 4.64 7.38
CA LEU A 58 5.33 3.77 7.68
C LEU A 58 6.58 4.24 6.92
N PRO A 59 7.77 4.03 7.48
CA PRO A 59 9.02 4.35 6.78
C PRO A 59 9.07 3.70 5.39
N GLY A 60 9.58 4.45 4.40
CA GLY A 60 9.80 3.91 3.06
C GLY A 60 10.83 2.77 3.09
N THR A 61 10.50 1.65 2.50
CA THR A 61 11.38 0.47 2.48
C THR A 61 11.22 -0.33 1.20
N TYR A 62 12.29 -1.03 0.80
CA TYR A 62 12.25 -1.97 -0.33
C TYR A 62 11.89 -3.39 0.08
N SER A 63 12.02 -3.71 1.36
CA SER A 63 11.75 -5.04 1.88
C SER A 63 11.33 -5.01 3.35
N LEU A 64 10.88 -6.14 3.88
CA LEU A 64 10.48 -6.33 5.28
C LEU A 64 11.34 -7.42 5.95
N THR A 65 12.60 -7.52 5.58
CA THR A 65 13.54 -8.53 6.08
C THR A 65 14.09 -8.24 7.48
N SER A 66 13.80 -7.05 8.02
CA SER A 66 14.21 -6.59 9.35
C SER A 66 15.73 -6.39 9.52
N TYR A 67 16.42 -6.05 8.43
CA TYR A 67 17.83 -5.66 8.49
C TYR A 67 18.04 -4.21 8.96
N THR A 68 17.11 -3.32 8.66
CA THR A 68 17.14 -1.93 9.12
C THR A 68 16.14 -1.69 10.23
N MET A 69 16.31 -0.59 10.97
CA MET A 69 15.38 -0.17 12.00
C MET A 69 14.00 0.14 11.39
N GLU A 70 13.98 0.78 10.24
CA GLU A 70 12.77 1.14 9.49
C GLU A 70 11.99 -0.10 9.06
N GLU A 71 12.68 -1.11 8.56
CA GLU A 71 12.06 -2.40 8.19
C GLU A 71 11.48 -3.11 9.42
N THR A 72 12.23 -3.11 10.52
CA THR A 72 11.81 -3.72 11.78
C THR A 72 10.55 -3.06 12.33
N VAL A 73 10.54 -1.73 12.40
CA VAL A 73 9.39 -0.94 12.86
C VAL A 73 8.17 -1.17 11.99
N SER A 74 8.34 -1.12 10.67
CA SER A 74 7.25 -1.35 9.71
C SER A 74 6.67 -2.75 9.85
N ARG A 75 7.53 -3.77 9.92
CA ARG A 75 7.10 -5.16 10.09
C ARG A 75 6.35 -5.38 11.40
N GLN A 76 6.85 -4.85 12.52
CA GLN A 76 6.20 -4.97 13.83
C GLN A 76 4.82 -4.33 13.84
N PHE A 77 4.70 -3.13 13.26
CA PHE A 77 3.40 -2.47 13.16
C PHE A 77 2.41 -3.24 12.30
N ILE A 78 2.84 -3.74 11.15
CA ILE A 78 1.99 -4.53 10.25
C ILE A 78 1.48 -5.80 10.95
N LEU A 79 2.31 -6.46 11.74
CA LEU A 79 1.93 -7.67 12.48
C LEU A 79 1.11 -7.38 13.73
N SER A 80 1.07 -6.15 14.20
CA SER A 80 0.30 -5.77 15.38
C SER A 80 -1.21 -5.84 15.14
N SER A 81 -1.96 -5.84 16.23
CA SER A 81 -3.43 -5.74 16.19
C SER A 81 -3.95 -4.32 15.96
N GLU A 82 -3.05 -3.32 15.91
CA GLU A 82 -3.43 -1.91 15.75
C GLU A 82 -3.88 -1.57 14.33
N VAL A 83 -3.36 -2.27 13.32
CA VAL A 83 -3.63 -1.99 11.91
C VAL A 83 -4.65 -2.95 11.34
N ASP A 84 -5.66 -2.41 10.67
CA ASP A 84 -6.72 -3.17 10.02
C ASP A 84 -6.41 -3.49 8.57
N VAL A 85 -5.89 -2.52 7.82
CA VAL A 85 -5.61 -2.62 6.38
C VAL A 85 -4.30 -1.92 6.06
N ILE A 86 -3.56 -2.46 5.12
CA ILE A 86 -2.35 -1.86 4.57
C ILE A 86 -2.62 -1.32 3.17
N ILE A 87 -2.30 -0.06 2.93
CA ILE A 87 -2.19 0.50 1.59
C ILE A 87 -0.72 0.44 1.18
N ASN A 88 -0.42 -0.43 0.23
CA ASN A 88 0.90 -0.50 -0.38
C ASN A 88 0.97 0.43 -1.57
N VAL A 89 1.77 1.47 -1.48
CA VAL A 89 1.97 2.45 -2.55
C VAL A 89 3.10 1.97 -3.45
N ALA A 90 2.79 1.75 -4.72
CA ALA A 90 3.74 1.29 -5.72
C ALA A 90 3.88 2.34 -6.83
N ASP A 91 5.09 2.47 -7.35
CA ASP A 91 5.36 3.27 -8.54
C ASP A 91 4.97 2.47 -9.79
N ALA A 92 3.88 2.86 -10.44
CA ALA A 92 3.39 2.19 -11.63
C ALA A 92 4.37 2.26 -12.80
N SER A 93 5.24 3.27 -12.84
CA SER A 93 6.28 3.41 -13.88
C SER A 93 7.50 2.51 -13.66
N ALA A 94 7.62 1.90 -12.47
CA ALA A 94 8.66 0.95 -12.09
C ALA A 94 8.03 -0.24 -11.33
N LEU A 95 7.01 -0.84 -11.92
CA LEU A 95 6.12 -1.81 -11.28
C LEU A 95 6.86 -3.05 -10.77
N GLU A 96 7.75 -3.64 -11.57
CA GLU A 96 8.50 -4.84 -11.23
C GLU A 96 9.24 -4.68 -9.89
N ARG A 97 9.97 -3.59 -9.72
CA ARG A 97 10.69 -3.28 -8.49
C ARG A 97 9.75 -3.08 -7.29
N SER A 98 8.60 -2.48 -7.53
CA SER A 98 7.61 -2.19 -6.49
C SER A 98 6.88 -3.43 -6.01
N LEU A 99 6.67 -4.42 -6.86
CA LEU A 99 5.93 -5.65 -6.53
C LEU A 99 6.67 -6.57 -5.56
N TYR A 100 7.98 -6.46 -5.43
CA TYR A 100 8.73 -7.25 -4.45
C TYR A 100 8.25 -7.02 -3.02
N LEU A 101 8.09 -5.76 -2.62
CA LEU A 101 7.51 -5.41 -1.32
C LEU A 101 6.07 -5.89 -1.20
N THR A 102 5.28 -5.76 -2.25
CA THR A 102 3.88 -6.22 -2.28
C THR A 102 3.79 -7.70 -1.94
N LEU A 103 4.62 -8.54 -2.55
CA LEU A 103 4.63 -9.98 -2.30
C LEU A 103 4.98 -10.30 -0.84
N GLN A 104 5.95 -9.59 -0.27
CA GLN A 104 6.28 -9.75 1.16
C GLN A 104 5.13 -9.35 2.09
N LEU A 105 4.40 -8.29 1.76
CA LEU A 105 3.21 -7.88 2.51
C LEU A 105 2.11 -8.93 2.48
N LEU A 106 1.89 -9.56 1.32
CA LEU A 106 0.90 -10.62 1.18
C LEU A 106 1.23 -11.83 2.05
N GLU A 107 2.51 -12.17 2.19
CA GLU A 107 2.98 -13.26 3.05
C GLU A 107 2.69 -13.01 4.54
N LEU A 108 2.57 -11.76 4.96
CA LEU A 108 2.26 -11.42 6.36
C LEU A 108 0.78 -11.61 6.73
N GLY A 109 -0.10 -11.87 5.78
CA GLY A 109 -1.50 -12.23 6.01
C GLY A 109 -2.43 -11.09 6.43
N LYS A 110 -2.00 -9.84 6.39
CA LYS A 110 -2.88 -8.68 6.61
C LYS A 110 -3.59 -8.29 5.31
N PRO A 111 -4.81 -7.72 5.39
CA PRO A 111 -5.47 -7.17 4.22
C PRO A 111 -4.64 -6.07 3.58
N VAL A 112 -4.33 -6.20 2.30
CA VAL A 112 -3.52 -5.26 1.51
C VAL A 112 -4.32 -4.74 0.33
N VAL A 113 -4.25 -3.44 0.10
CA VAL A 113 -4.72 -2.79 -1.13
C VAL A 113 -3.51 -2.17 -1.82
N LEU A 114 -3.32 -2.46 -3.09
CA LEU A 114 -2.24 -1.90 -3.89
C LEU A 114 -2.68 -0.60 -4.54
N ALA A 115 -2.04 0.50 -4.17
CA ALA A 115 -2.19 1.79 -4.82
C ALA A 115 -1.12 1.94 -5.90
N LEU A 116 -1.51 1.85 -7.17
CA LEU A 116 -0.62 2.13 -8.30
C LEU A 116 -0.55 3.63 -8.52
N ASN A 117 0.46 4.26 -7.93
CA ASN A 117 0.71 5.69 -8.07
C ASN A 117 1.49 6.02 -9.34
N MET A 118 1.55 7.30 -9.67
CA MET A 118 2.25 7.81 -10.84
C MET A 118 1.66 7.36 -12.19
N MET A 119 0.35 7.09 -12.22
CA MET A 119 -0.35 6.71 -13.45
C MET A 119 -0.27 7.79 -14.54
N ASP A 120 -0.12 9.06 -14.15
CA ASP A 120 0.12 10.15 -15.11
C ASP A 120 1.46 10.02 -15.82
N ILE A 121 2.46 9.41 -15.21
CA ILE A 121 3.76 9.10 -15.85
C ILE A 121 3.61 7.92 -16.81
N VAL A 122 2.87 6.89 -16.42
CA VAL A 122 2.55 5.73 -17.26
C VAL A 122 1.85 6.18 -18.54
N GLU A 123 0.81 7.02 -18.42
CA GLU A 123 0.09 7.62 -19.54
C GLU A 123 1.02 8.41 -20.46
N LYS A 124 1.89 9.27 -19.90
CA LYS A 124 2.85 10.07 -20.66
C LYS A 124 3.85 9.23 -21.44
N ARG A 125 4.26 8.09 -20.90
CA ARG A 125 5.24 7.19 -21.52
C ARG A 125 4.59 6.23 -22.52
N GLY A 126 3.26 6.26 -22.68
CA GLY A 126 2.54 5.32 -23.54
C GLY A 126 2.63 3.87 -23.06
N MET A 127 2.85 3.67 -21.75
CA MET A 127 2.86 2.36 -21.12
C MET A 127 1.44 1.95 -20.79
N GLU A 128 1.15 0.66 -20.89
CA GLU A 128 -0.14 0.09 -20.50
C GLU A 128 0.05 -0.92 -19.37
N ILE A 129 -0.85 -0.87 -18.39
CA ILE A 129 -0.92 -1.85 -17.31
C ILE A 129 -2.26 -2.55 -17.43
N ASP A 130 -2.22 -3.89 -17.48
CA ASP A 130 -3.43 -4.70 -17.50
C ASP A 130 -4.09 -4.69 -16.10
N MET A 131 -5.04 -3.78 -15.94
CA MET A 131 -5.76 -3.57 -14.69
C MET A 131 -6.78 -4.68 -14.37
N HIS A 132 -7.02 -5.63 -15.28
CA HIS A 132 -7.81 -6.83 -15.02
C HIS A 132 -6.93 -7.97 -14.51
N ARG A 133 -5.79 -8.16 -15.16
CA ARG A 133 -4.91 -9.27 -14.87
C ARG A 133 -4.12 -9.07 -13.58
N LEU A 134 -3.66 -7.87 -13.32
CA LEU A 134 -2.81 -7.59 -12.15
C LEU A 134 -3.53 -7.88 -10.81
N PRO A 135 -4.77 -7.40 -10.56
CA PRO A 135 -5.50 -7.76 -9.35
C PRO A 135 -5.78 -9.26 -9.24
N GLU A 136 -6.09 -9.91 -10.36
CA GLU A 136 -6.34 -11.35 -10.39
C GLU A 136 -5.09 -12.14 -10.01
N MET A 137 -3.92 -11.75 -10.51
CA MET A 137 -2.64 -12.40 -10.19
C MET A 137 -2.24 -12.19 -8.72
N LEU A 138 -2.47 -11.02 -8.16
CA LEU A 138 -2.10 -10.69 -6.79
C LEU A 138 -3.14 -11.13 -5.76
N GLY A 139 -4.39 -11.32 -6.17
CA GLY A 139 -5.50 -11.66 -5.27
C GLY A 139 -5.89 -10.53 -4.32
N ILE A 140 -5.59 -9.28 -4.66
CA ILE A 140 -5.90 -8.08 -3.88
C ILE A 140 -6.45 -6.97 -4.77
N PRO A 141 -7.20 -6.01 -4.19
CA PRO A 141 -7.61 -4.83 -4.92
C PRO A 141 -6.39 -4.02 -5.39
N VAL A 142 -6.42 -3.58 -6.64
CA VAL A 142 -5.41 -2.71 -7.25
C VAL A 142 -6.10 -1.45 -7.76
N ILE A 143 -5.73 -0.32 -7.22
CA ILE A 143 -6.37 0.97 -7.52
C ILE A 143 -5.37 1.90 -8.19
N PRO A 144 -5.62 2.33 -9.43
CA PRO A 144 -4.79 3.31 -10.10
C PRO A 144 -5.01 4.69 -9.49
N VAL A 145 -3.92 5.34 -9.11
CA VAL A 145 -3.95 6.68 -8.51
C VAL A 145 -2.90 7.61 -9.12
N SER A 146 -3.14 8.89 -9.01
CA SER A 146 -2.12 9.92 -9.18
C SER A 146 -2.23 10.88 -8.00
N ALA A 147 -1.36 10.71 -7.02
CA ALA A 147 -1.34 11.57 -5.83
C ALA A 147 -1.13 13.03 -6.20
N ARG A 148 -0.25 13.30 -7.15
CA ARG A 148 0.04 14.64 -7.65
C ARG A 148 -1.19 15.32 -8.29
N LYS A 149 -1.99 14.58 -9.04
CA LYS A 149 -3.21 15.07 -9.70
C LYS A 149 -4.47 14.84 -8.85
N ARG A 150 -4.34 14.26 -7.67
CA ARG A 150 -5.43 13.91 -6.75
C ARG A 150 -6.52 13.04 -7.41
N ARG A 151 -6.10 12.12 -8.28
CA ARG A 151 -7.00 11.16 -8.94
C ARG A 151 -6.98 9.81 -8.24
N GLY A 152 -8.13 9.16 -8.13
CA GLY A 152 -8.31 7.82 -7.57
C GLY A 152 -8.29 7.75 -6.04
N LEU A 153 -8.24 8.87 -5.33
CA LEU A 153 -8.15 8.91 -3.87
C LEU A 153 -9.38 8.33 -3.18
N ASP A 154 -10.57 8.68 -3.65
CA ASP A 154 -11.83 8.17 -3.08
C ASP A 154 -11.99 6.68 -3.35
N ALA A 155 -11.65 6.22 -4.56
CA ALA A 155 -11.68 4.79 -4.91
C ALA A 155 -10.71 3.97 -4.05
N LEU A 156 -9.51 4.50 -3.76
CA LEU A 156 -8.53 3.84 -2.91
C LEU A 156 -9.02 3.71 -1.47
N LEU A 157 -9.56 4.78 -0.90
CA LEU A 157 -10.09 4.77 0.46
C LEU A 157 -11.29 3.81 0.58
N HIS A 158 -12.18 3.82 -0.39
CA HIS A 158 -13.33 2.93 -0.47
C HIS A 158 -12.88 1.44 -0.55
N ALA A 159 -11.90 1.13 -1.40
CA ALA A 159 -11.35 -0.21 -1.50
C ALA A 159 -10.73 -0.66 -0.18
N ALA A 160 -9.98 0.20 0.52
CA ALA A 160 -9.40 -0.09 1.82
C ALA A 160 -10.48 -0.37 2.87
N ALA A 161 -11.54 0.45 2.93
CA ALA A 161 -12.64 0.28 3.87
C ALA A 161 -13.38 -1.05 3.67
N HIS A 162 -13.60 -1.47 2.43
CA HIS A 162 -14.30 -2.72 2.11
C HIS A 162 -13.41 -3.96 2.20
N HIS A 163 -12.09 -3.82 2.09
CA HIS A 163 -11.17 -4.94 2.14
C HIS A 163 -10.75 -5.32 3.57
N LYS A 164 -11.11 -4.53 4.57
CA LYS A 164 -10.78 -4.77 5.98
C LYS A 164 -11.13 -6.19 6.45
N ASP A 165 -12.30 -6.69 6.04
CA ASP A 165 -12.82 -7.98 6.48
C ASP A 165 -12.41 -9.15 5.55
N GLY A 166 -11.69 -8.85 4.46
CA GLY A 166 -11.19 -9.83 3.50
C GLY A 166 -9.85 -10.41 3.92
N SER A 167 -9.76 -11.74 4.09
CA SER A 167 -8.47 -12.38 4.20
C SER A 167 -7.92 -12.69 2.82
N ASN A 168 -6.65 -12.36 2.59
CA ASN A 168 -5.95 -12.68 1.33
C ASN A 168 -5.56 -14.17 1.24
N ASN A 169 -5.88 -14.98 2.27
CA ASN A 169 -5.26 -16.29 2.47
C ASN A 169 -5.61 -17.35 1.40
N ASP A 170 -6.83 -17.34 0.87
CA ASP A 170 -7.23 -18.35 -0.10
C ASP A 170 -6.68 -18.11 -1.51
N PHE A 171 -6.36 -16.86 -1.83
CA PHE A 171 -5.79 -16.48 -3.12
C PHE A 171 -4.27 -16.62 -3.21
N LEU A 172 -3.57 -16.53 -2.07
CA LEU A 172 -2.11 -16.49 -2.01
C LEU A 172 -1.45 -17.76 -2.56
N LEU A 173 -1.94 -18.92 -2.18
CA LEU A 173 -1.32 -20.19 -2.58
C LEU A 173 -1.49 -20.49 -4.05
N HIS A 174 -2.61 -20.09 -4.64
CA HIS A 174 -2.88 -20.32 -6.06
C HIS A 174 -2.14 -19.31 -6.95
N ASN A 175 -2.08 -18.05 -6.52
CA ASN A 175 -1.52 -16.98 -7.34
C ASN A 175 0.00 -16.84 -7.22
N LEU A 176 0.61 -17.20 -6.08
CA LEU A 176 2.07 -17.25 -5.95
C LEU A 176 2.70 -18.23 -6.94
N SER A 177 2.04 -19.37 -7.20
CA SER A 177 2.52 -20.31 -8.21
C SER A 177 2.48 -19.72 -9.63
N LEU A 178 1.50 -18.89 -9.94
CA LEU A 178 1.37 -18.20 -11.22
C LEU A 178 2.38 -17.07 -11.40
N ILE A 179 2.71 -16.35 -10.34
CA ILE A 179 3.71 -15.26 -10.35
C ILE A 179 5.12 -15.83 -10.55
N HIS A 180 5.44 -16.98 -9.94
CA HIS A 180 6.73 -17.66 -10.12
C HIS A 180 6.90 -18.29 -11.51
N ILE A 181 5.83 -18.57 -12.23
CA ILE A 181 5.83 -19.14 -13.57
C ILE A 181 5.88 -18.06 -14.68
N SER A 182 5.40 -16.83 -14.38
CA SER A 182 5.44 -15.73 -15.33
C SER A 182 6.86 -15.18 -15.46
N GLU A 183 7.39 -15.12 -16.68
CA GLU A 183 8.69 -14.50 -16.95
C GLU A 183 8.70 -13.04 -16.46
N PRO A 184 9.79 -12.57 -15.81
CA PRO A 184 9.89 -11.19 -15.29
C PRO A 184 9.60 -10.13 -16.35
N THR A 185 9.95 -10.37 -17.60
CA THR A 185 9.70 -9.49 -18.74
C THR A 185 8.22 -9.26 -19.04
N ARG A 186 7.33 -10.19 -18.69
CA ARG A 186 5.88 -10.01 -18.86
C ARG A 186 5.24 -9.15 -17.78
N LEU A 187 5.78 -9.14 -16.58
CA LEU A 187 5.34 -8.23 -15.50
C LEU A 187 5.73 -6.79 -15.78
N GLY A 188 6.88 -6.55 -16.39
CA GLY A 188 7.34 -5.23 -16.81
C GLY A 188 6.58 -4.64 -18.02
N MET A 189 5.83 -5.45 -18.73
CA MET A 189 5.00 -5.07 -19.90
C MET A 189 3.51 -4.95 -19.58
N ILE A 190 3.14 -5.18 -18.35
CA ILE A 190 1.74 -5.09 -17.91
C ILE A 190 1.28 -3.64 -17.78
#